data_89119fdffef2324111b1993a7e142607
#
_entry.id   89119fdffef2324111b1993a7e142607
#
_cell.length_a   1.000
_cell.length_b   1.000
_cell.length_c   1.000
_cell.angle_alpha   90.00
_cell.angle_beta   90.00
_cell.angle_gamma   90.00
#
_symmetry.space_group_name_H-M   'P 1'
#
loop_
_entity.id
_entity.type
_entity.pdbx_description
1 polymer ?
#
loop_
_entity_poly.entity_id
_entity_poly.type
_entity_poly.pdbx_seq_one_letter_code
_entity_poly.pdbx_strand_id
1 'polypeptide(L)'
;MDTLEILREHSNILWTCMAAFLVFFMQAGFTLVEAGFTRAKNVCNIVMKNLMDMSIGSLIFWMIGFGLMFGASNGYFGTSLFFFDGSSEEAKAVGSSVGFNWAFLLFQTVFCATTATIVSGAVAERTKFSSYLIFSLVICGLIYPIFGSWAWGGLYAGGGWLEKLGFLDFAGSTVVHSIGGWAALAGAMVVGARKGKYLPDGRMGLISPHNVPMGALGVFILWLGWFGFNGGS
;
A
#
# COMPACT_ATOMS: atom_id res chain seq x y z
N MET A 1 34.31 2.93 -8.26
CA MET A 1 33.45 3.99 -7.64
C MET A 1 34.32 4.90 -6.79
N ASP A 2 34.17 6.19 -6.96
CA ASP A 2 34.80 7.18 -6.09
C ASP A 2 34.20 7.10 -4.66
N THR A 3 34.97 7.51 -3.64
CA THR A 3 34.52 7.50 -2.24
C THR A 3 33.22 8.32 -2.05
N LEU A 4 33.08 9.41 -2.80
CA LEU A 4 31.88 10.26 -2.76
C LEU A 4 30.63 9.53 -3.34
N GLU A 5 30.81 8.77 -4.41
CA GLU A 5 29.74 7.97 -5.02
C GLU A 5 29.27 6.87 -4.06
N ILE A 6 30.21 6.17 -3.40
CA ILE A 6 29.90 5.14 -2.39
C ILE A 6 29.10 5.76 -1.22
N LEU A 7 29.55 6.92 -0.73
CA LEU A 7 28.86 7.59 0.38
C LEU A 7 27.44 8.02 -0.01
N ARG A 8 27.27 8.56 -1.21
CA ARG A 8 25.97 8.96 -1.75
C ARG A 8 25.02 7.76 -1.87
N GLU A 9 25.52 6.65 -2.39
CA GLU A 9 24.75 5.43 -2.52
C GLU A 9 24.30 4.90 -1.16
N HIS A 10 25.20 4.78 -0.19
CA HIS A 10 24.85 4.33 1.16
C HIS A 10 23.85 5.26 1.84
N SER A 11 23.98 6.58 1.62
CA SER A 11 23.02 7.56 2.13
C SER A 11 21.64 7.38 1.51
N ASN A 12 21.54 7.11 0.21
CA ASN A 12 20.28 6.84 -0.47
C ASN A 12 19.62 5.55 0.06
N ILE A 13 20.39 4.48 0.22
CA ILE A 13 19.89 3.23 0.79
C ILE A 13 19.37 3.45 2.21
N LEU A 14 20.17 4.13 3.06
CA LEU A 14 19.78 4.42 4.44
C LEU A 14 18.49 5.24 4.50
N TRP A 15 18.41 6.32 3.69
CA TRP A 15 17.24 7.18 3.64
C TRP A 15 16.00 6.43 3.18
N THR A 16 16.10 5.63 2.12
CA THR A 16 15.00 4.82 1.60
C THR A 16 14.52 3.79 2.61
N CYS A 17 15.45 3.10 3.30
CA CYS A 17 15.08 2.15 4.36
C CYS A 17 14.40 2.84 5.55
N MET A 18 14.92 3.98 6.01
CA MET A 18 14.30 4.75 7.10
C MET A 18 12.88 5.21 6.73
N ALA A 19 12.72 5.71 5.51
CA ALA A 19 11.41 6.08 4.98
C ALA A 19 10.46 4.87 4.91
N ALA A 20 10.94 3.73 4.44
CA ALA A 20 10.17 2.49 4.41
C ALA A 20 9.72 2.03 5.80
N PHE A 21 10.58 2.14 6.82
CA PHE A 21 10.24 1.81 8.21
C PHE A 21 9.16 2.75 8.77
N LEU A 22 9.22 4.04 8.45
CA LEU A 22 8.18 5.00 8.84
C LEU A 22 6.84 4.66 8.18
N VAL A 23 6.85 4.32 6.90
CA VAL A 23 5.63 3.88 6.19
C VAL A 23 5.13 2.54 6.71
N PHE A 24 6.01 1.58 6.99
CA PHE A 24 5.63 0.32 7.65
C PHE A 24 4.91 0.58 8.97
N PHE A 25 5.40 1.53 9.78
CA PHE A 25 4.77 1.90 11.04
C PHE A 25 3.38 2.52 10.87
N MET A 26 3.04 3.05 9.69
CA MET A 26 1.68 3.50 9.39
C MET A 26 0.65 2.37 9.45
N GLN A 27 1.02 1.10 9.29
CA GLN A 27 0.10 -0.03 9.47
C GLN A 27 -0.44 -0.10 10.90
N ALA A 28 0.39 0.21 11.91
CA ALA A 28 -0.08 0.36 13.28
C ALA A 28 -1.03 1.56 13.43
N GLY A 29 -0.73 2.67 12.74
CA GLY A 29 -1.59 3.84 12.69
C GLY A 29 -2.98 3.53 12.12
N PHE A 30 -3.06 2.90 10.95
CA PHE A 30 -4.32 2.47 10.34
C PHE A 30 -5.08 1.52 11.27
N THR A 31 -4.40 0.53 11.84
CA THR A 31 -5.01 -0.41 12.80
C THR A 31 -5.68 0.33 13.97
N LEU A 32 -5.02 1.31 14.56
CA LEU A 32 -5.56 2.07 15.69
C LEU A 32 -6.71 3.00 15.27
N VAL A 33 -6.62 3.66 14.11
CA VAL A 33 -7.71 4.49 13.56
C VAL A 33 -8.95 3.63 13.34
N GLU A 34 -8.81 2.54 12.61
CA GLU A 34 -9.94 1.67 12.29
C GLU A 34 -10.53 1.02 13.54
N ALA A 35 -9.69 0.48 14.41
CA ALA A 35 -10.13 -0.15 15.66
C ALA A 35 -10.84 0.86 16.57
N GLY A 36 -10.30 2.06 16.71
CA GLY A 36 -10.88 3.11 17.56
C GLY A 36 -12.25 3.59 17.07
N PHE A 37 -12.45 3.72 15.77
CA PHE A 37 -13.70 4.20 15.16
C PHE A 37 -14.74 3.12 14.86
N THR A 38 -14.45 1.86 15.15
CA THR A 38 -15.41 0.76 15.04
C THR A 38 -15.91 0.30 16.40
N ARG A 39 -16.84 -0.66 16.44
CA ARG A 39 -17.34 -1.22 17.70
C ARG A 39 -16.33 -2.20 18.30
N ALA A 40 -16.18 -2.21 19.62
CA ALA A 40 -15.21 -3.03 20.37
C ALA A 40 -15.19 -4.51 19.95
N LYS A 41 -16.35 -5.10 19.67
CA LYS A 41 -16.47 -6.52 19.25
C LYS A 41 -15.77 -6.86 17.93
N ASN A 42 -15.41 -5.87 17.13
CA ASN A 42 -14.77 -6.06 15.83
C ASN A 42 -13.26 -5.76 15.83
N VAL A 43 -12.70 -5.30 16.95
CA VAL A 43 -11.30 -4.88 17.06
C VAL A 43 -10.35 -5.98 16.60
N CYS A 44 -10.50 -7.22 17.10
CA CYS A 44 -9.63 -8.33 16.69
C CYS A 44 -9.69 -8.59 15.17
N ASN A 45 -10.89 -8.52 14.58
CA ASN A 45 -11.03 -8.70 13.13
C ASN A 45 -10.31 -7.61 12.35
N ILE A 46 -10.36 -6.37 12.82
CA ILE A 46 -9.69 -5.21 12.20
C ILE A 46 -8.18 -5.34 12.31
N VAL A 47 -7.67 -5.62 13.50
CA VAL A 47 -6.23 -5.85 13.72
C VAL A 47 -5.71 -6.95 12.80
N MET A 48 -6.43 -8.07 12.71
CA MET A 48 -6.05 -9.18 11.84
C MET A 48 -6.09 -8.83 10.35
N LYS A 49 -7.03 -8.01 9.90
CA LYS A 49 -7.06 -7.54 8.50
C LYS A 49 -5.83 -6.70 8.17
N ASN A 50 -5.50 -5.71 8.99
CA ASN A 50 -4.33 -4.86 8.78
C ASN A 50 -3.01 -5.66 8.84
N LEU A 51 -2.91 -6.66 9.73
CA LEU A 51 -1.77 -7.57 9.78
C LEU A 51 -1.65 -8.39 8.49
N MET A 52 -2.78 -8.87 7.96
CA MET A 52 -2.80 -9.65 6.73
C MET A 52 -2.53 -8.80 5.49
N ASP A 53 -2.94 -7.53 5.45
CA ASP A 53 -2.59 -6.61 4.37
C ASP A 53 -1.07 -6.49 4.24
N MET A 54 -0.37 -6.36 5.37
CA MET A 54 1.08 -6.33 5.36
C MET A 54 1.67 -7.70 4.97
N SER A 55 1.20 -8.79 5.57
CA SER A 55 1.78 -10.13 5.36
C SER A 55 1.52 -10.67 3.96
N ILE A 56 0.26 -10.71 3.53
CA ILE A 56 -0.15 -11.21 2.22
C ILE A 56 0.26 -10.22 1.13
N GLY A 57 0.05 -8.91 1.39
CA GLY A 57 0.43 -7.86 0.44
C GLY A 57 1.92 -7.90 0.11
N SER A 58 2.78 -8.04 1.10
CA SER A 58 4.24 -8.16 0.89
C SER A 58 4.61 -9.37 0.05
N LEU A 59 4.04 -10.53 0.36
CA LEU A 59 4.35 -11.75 -0.37
C LEU A 59 3.90 -11.69 -1.82
N ILE A 60 2.65 -11.31 -2.07
CA ILE A 60 2.11 -11.28 -3.43
C ILE A 60 2.74 -10.16 -4.26
N PHE A 61 3.06 -9.01 -3.64
CA PHE A 61 3.74 -7.92 -4.31
C PHE A 61 5.17 -8.33 -4.70
N TRP A 62 5.93 -8.97 -3.81
CA TRP A 62 7.24 -9.51 -4.12
C TRP A 62 7.19 -10.57 -5.24
N MET A 63 6.22 -11.50 -5.19
CA MET A 63 6.12 -12.59 -6.16
C MET A 63 5.74 -12.11 -7.56
N ILE A 64 4.72 -11.24 -7.65
CA ILE A 64 4.07 -10.87 -8.91
C ILE A 64 3.98 -9.36 -9.06
N GLY A 65 3.56 -8.64 -8.03
CA GLY A 65 3.24 -7.22 -8.12
C GLY A 65 4.42 -6.36 -8.54
N PHE A 66 5.61 -6.61 -8.00
CA PHE A 66 6.81 -5.86 -8.37
C PHE A 66 7.12 -6.00 -9.86
N GLY A 67 7.09 -7.22 -10.38
CA GLY A 67 7.31 -7.48 -11.80
C GLY A 67 6.27 -6.81 -12.70
N LEU A 68 4.98 -6.88 -12.32
CA LEU A 68 3.91 -6.20 -13.07
C LEU A 68 4.07 -4.67 -13.06
N MET A 69 4.56 -4.10 -11.96
CA MET A 69 4.67 -2.65 -11.79
C MET A 69 5.93 -2.08 -12.42
N PHE A 70 7.07 -2.73 -12.21
CA PHE A 70 8.40 -2.20 -12.47
C PHE A 70 9.23 -3.01 -13.48
N GLY A 71 8.74 -4.16 -13.93
CA GLY A 71 9.40 -4.97 -14.95
C GLY A 71 9.37 -4.33 -16.34
N ALA A 72 10.11 -4.88 -17.28
CA ALA A 72 10.12 -4.45 -18.68
C ALA A 72 8.68 -4.38 -19.22
N SER A 73 8.28 -3.18 -19.68
CA SER A 73 6.89 -2.90 -20.02
C SER A 73 6.51 -3.39 -21.42
N ASN A 74 5.35 -4.02 -21.55
CA ASN A 74 4.69 -4.29 -22.84
C ASN A 74 3.78 -3.14 -23.31
N GLY A 75 3.81 -1.99 -22.61
CA GLY A 75 2.94 -0.84 -22.85
C GLY A 75 1.79 -0.71 -21.86
N TYR A 76 1.38 -1.80 -21.20
CA TYR A 76 0.29 -1.83 -20.24
C TYR A 76 0.73 -2.26 -18.84
N PHE A 77 1.69 -3.17 -18.73
CA PHE A 77 2.25 -3.66 -17.46
C PHE A 77 3.61 -4.30 -17.69
N GLY A 78 4.34 -4.53 -16.61
CA GLY A 78 5.65 -5.20 -16.63
C GLY A 78 5.53 -6.71 -16.88
N THR A 79 6.51 -7.26 -17.55
CA THR A 79 6.55 -8.69 -17.95
C THR A 79 7.80 -9.42 -17.47
N SER A 80 8.61 -8.78 -16.63
CA SER A 80 9.85 -9.33 -16.07
C SER A 80 9.95 -9.07 -14.57
N LEU A 81 11.04 -9.46 -13.93
CA LEU A 81 11.32 -9.23 -12.50
C LEU A 81 10.27 -9.87 -11.55
N PHE A 82 9.62 -10.94 -11.95
CA PHE A 82 8.78 -11.75 -11.07
C PHE A 82 9.65 -12.51 -10.05
N PHE A 83 9.13 -12.74 -8.85
CA PHE A 83 9.91 -13.29 -7.73
C PHE A 83 11.21 -12.52 -7.53
N PHE A 84 11.06 -11.20 -7.40
CA PHE A 84 12.16 -10.25 -7.49
C PHE A 84 13.39 -10.66 -6.68
N ASP A 85 14.53 -10.71 -7.35
CA ASP A 85 15.85 -10.86 -6.75
C ASP A 85 16.71 -9.66 -7.13
N GLY A 86 16.96 -8.77 -6.16
CA GLY A 86 17.77 -7.58 -6.34
C GLY A 86 19.24 -7.84 -6.71
N SER A 87 19.69 -9.10 -6.57
CA SER A 87 21.03 -9.54 -6.95
C SER A 87 21.11 -10.19 -8.34
N SER A 88 19.97 -10.42 -8.99
CA SER A 88 19.91 -10.99 -10.35
C SER A 88 20.58 -10.08 -11.38
N GLU A 89 21.09 -10.66 -12.45
CA GLU A 89 21.68 -9.88 -13.55
C GLU A 89 20.67 -8.93 -14.20
N GLU A 90 19.40 -9.34 -14.26
CA GLU A 90 18.32 -8.48 -14.77
C GLU A 90 18.14 -7.25 -13.89
N ALA A 91 18.09 -7.41 -12.55
CA ALA A 91 17.95 -6.29 -11.62
C ALA A 91 19.18 -5.37 -11.64
N LYS A 92 20.38 -5.93 -11.76
CA LYS A 92 21.64 -5.14 -11.88
C LYS A 92 21.72 -4.35 -13.18
N ALA A 93 21.19 -4.88 -14.27
CA ALA A 93 21.23 -4.22 -15.58
C ALA A 93 20.35 -2.96 -15.62
N VAL A 94 19.34 -2.86 -14.78
CA VAL A 94 18.40 -1.73 -14.76
C VAL A 94 18.91 -0.54 -13.96
N GLY A 95 19.88 -0.76 -13.09
CA GLY A 95 20.27 0.48 -12.60
C GLY A 95 21.08 0.66 -11.36
N SER A 96 20.64 0.27 -10.25
CA SER A 96 21.27 0.64 -8.99
C SER A 96 22.04 -0.53 -8.38
N SER A 97 22.69 -0.29 -7.27
CA SER A 97 23.35 -1.35 -6.53
C SER A 97 22.36 -2.38 -5.99
N VAL A 98 22.86 -3.57 -5.69
CA VAL A 98 22.08 -4.65 -5.05
C VAL A 98 21.39 -4.15 -3.77
N GLY A 99 22.10 -3.34 -2.97
CA GLY A 99 21.55 -2.77 -1.74
C GLY A 99 20.36 -1.85 -2.00
N PHE A 100 20.47 -0.98 -3.00
CA PHE A 100 19.37 -0.08 -3.37
C PHE A 100 18.18 -0.84 -3.98
N ASN A 101 18.41 -1.89 -4.76
CA ASN A 101 17.36 -2.73 -5.32
C ASN A 101 16.46 -3.32 -4.21
N TRP A 102 17.06 -3.83 -3.14
CA TRP A 102 16.30 -4.35 -1.99
C TRP A 102 15.60 -3.24 -1.18
N ALA A 103 16.25 -2.09 -1.01
CA ALA A 103 15.65 -0.94 -0.34
C ALA A 103 14.43 -0.41 -1.13
N PHE A 104 14.54 -0.36 -2.46
CA PHE A 104 13.45 0.04 -3.36
C PHE A 104 12.26 -0.96 -3.28
N LEU A 105 12.53 -2.26 -3.34
CA LEU A 105 11.49 -3.28 -3.13
C LEU A 105 10.77 -3.09 -1.79
N LEU A 106 11.52 -2.91 -0.71
CA LEU A 106 10.95 -2.71 0.63
C LEU A 106 10.04 -1.47 0.66
N PHE A 107 10.51 -0.34 0.11
CA PHE A 107 9.75 0.90 0.08
C PHE A 107 8.46 0.76 -0.74
N GLN A 108 8.53 0.15 -1.91
CA GLN A 108 7.36 -0.07 -2.76
C GLN A 108 6.38 -1.09 -2.18
N THR A 109 6.88 -2.08 -1.44
CA THR A 109 6.05 -3.07 -0.74
C THR A 109 5.15 -2.43 0.32
N VAL A 110 5.67 -1.50 1.12
CA VAL A 110 4.86 -0.84 2.16
C VAL A 110 3.84 0.13 1.57
N PHE A 111 4.09 0.69 0.40
CA PHE A 111 3.11 1.47 -0.37
C PHE A 111 1.97 0.60 -0.88
N CYS A 112 2.29 -0.57 -1.41
CA CYS A 112 1.30 -1.55 -1.86
C CYS A 112 0.38 -1.98 -0.71
N ALA A 113 0.94 -2.36 0.44
CA ALA A 113 0.19 -2.73 1.63
C ALA A 113 -0.71 -1.59 2.13
N THR A 114 -0.24 -0.34 2.06
CA THR A 114 -1.04 0.85 2.41
C THR A 114 -2.28 0.97 1.53
N THR A 115 -2.18 0.68 0.22
CA THR A 115 -3.34 0.71 -0.69
C THR A 115 -4.43 -0.26 -0.26
N ALA A 116 -4.07 -1.48 0.14
CA ALA A 116 -5.02 -2.48 0.64
C ALA A 116 -5.67 -2.02 1.96
N THR A 117 -4.87 -1.49 2.89
CA THR A 117 -5.33 -1.03 4.19
C THR A 117 -6.37 0.11 4.11
N ILE A 118 -6.25 1.02 3.13
CA ILE A 118 -7.25 2.08 2.91
C ILE A 118 -8.66 1.49 2.71
N VAL A 119 -8.77 0.33 2.06
CA VAL A 119 -10.06 -0.33 1.84
C VAL A 119 -10.59 -0.99 3.11
N SER A 120 -9.71 -1.46 4.00
CA SER A 120 -10.10 -2.16 5.24
C SER A 120 -11.12 -1.38 6.05
N GLY A 121 -10.90 -0.09 6.26
CA GLY A 121 -11.81 0.79 7.00
C GLY A 121 -13.17 0.93 6.34
N ALA A 122 -13.21 1.09 5.02
CA ALA A 122 -14.45 1.28 4.27
C ALA A 122 -15.38 0.07 4.32
N VAL A 123 -14.86 -1.15 4.42
CA VAL A 123 -15.62 -2.40 4.51
C VAL A 123 -15.69 -2.98 5.92
N ALA A 124 -15.17 -2.25 6.91
CA ALA A 124 -15.14 -2.66 8.30
C ALA A 124 -16.52 -3.05 8.84
N GLU A 125 -16.57 -4.05 9.72
CA GLU A 125 -17.77 -4.59 10.38
C GLU A 125 -18.80 -5.30 9.47
N ARG A 126 -18.51 -5.45 8.15
CA ARG A 126 -19.47 -5.95 7.14
C ARG A 126 -18.92 -7.06 6.26
N THR A 127 -17.60 -7.21 6.20
CA THR A 127 -16.92 -8.16 5.31
C THR A 127 -16.42 -9.37 6.09
N LYS A 128 -16.58 -10.56 5.52
CA LYS A 128 -15.97 -11.77 6.05
C LYS A 128 -14.46 -11.69 5.92
N PHE A 129 -13.75 -12.20 6.92
CA PHE A 129 -12.29 -12.17 6.94
C PHE A 129 -11.68 -12.87 5.70
N SER A 130 -12.16 -14.05 5.34
CA SER A 130 -11.69 -14.78 4.14
C SER A 130 -11.89 -14.02 2.84
N SER A 131 -13.03 -13.33 2.68
CA SER A 131 -13.27 -12.50 1.49
C SER A 131 -12.30 -11.32 1.44
N TYR A 132 -11.94 -10.78 2.59
CA TYR A 132 -10.97 -9.70 2.67
C TYR A 132 -9.55 -10.17 2.31
N LEU A 133 -9.15 -11.38 2.68
CA LEU A 133 -7.86 -11.95 2.26
C LEU A 133 -7.76 -12.09 0.73
N ILE A 134 -8.83 -12.57 0.09
CA ILE A 134 -8.88 -12.65 -1.39
C ILE A 134 -8.79 -11.25 -2.01
N PHE A 135 -9.47 -10.27 -1.42
CA PHE A 135 -9.38 -8.88 -1.86
C PHE A 135 -7.94 -8.36 -1.75
N SER A 136 -7.24 -8.59 -0.62
CA SER A 136 -5.85 -8.17 -0.44
C SER A 136 -4.90 -8.79 -1.47
N LEU A 137 -5.10 -10.08 -1.82
CA LEU A 137 -4.36 -10.72 -2.90
C LEU A 137 -4.58 -10.03 -4.25
N VAL A 138 -5.82 -9.72 -4.59
CA VAL A 138 -6.16 -9.11 -5.89
C VAL A 138 -5.66 -7.67 -5.98
N ILE A 139 -5.86 -6.87 -4.94
CA ILE A 139 -5.42 -5.47 -4.99
C ILE A 139 -3.89 -5.35 -5.01
N CYS A 140 -3.18 -6.13 -4.20
CA CYS A 140 -1.72 -6.07 -4.13
C CYS A 140 -1.02 -6.81 -5.28
N GLY A 141 -1.64 -7.85 -5.83
CA GLY A 141 -1.06 -8.65 -6.91
C GLY A 141 -1.40 -8.17 -8.32
N LEU A 142 -2.52 -7.45 -8.51
CA LEU A 142 -3.00 -7.09 -9.84
C LEU A 142 -3.37 -5.60 -9.95
N ILE A 143 -4.35 -5.12 -9.17
CA ILE A 143 -4.95 -3.80 -9.40
C ILE A 143 -3.92 -2.69 -9.18
N TYR A 144 -3.28 -2.68 -8.00
CA TYR A 144 -2.27 -1.70 -7.65
C TYR A 144 -1.06 -1.75 -8.58
N PRO A 145 -0.44 -2.92 -8.86
CA PRO A 145 0.73 -2.97 -9.73
C PRO A 145 0.46 -2.56 -11.18
N ILE A 146 -0.69 -2.95 -11.74
CA ILE A 146 -1.04 -2.61 -13.12
C ILE A 146 -1.21 -1.10 -13.26
N PHE A 147 -1.97 -0.45 -12.38
CA PHE A 147 -2.09 1.00 -12.44
C PHE A 147 -0.76 1.69 -12.11
N GLY A 148 -0.02 1.18 -11.11
CA GLY A 148 1.29 1.69 -10.76
C GLY A 148 2.27 1.63 -11.91
N SER A 149 2.20 0.60 -12.76
CA SER A 149 3.04 0.52 -13.97
C SER A 149 2.76 1.64 -14.96
N TRP A 150 1.53 2.15 -15.03
CA TRP A 150 1.17 3.25 -15.93
C TRP A 150 1.79 4.59 -15.52
N ALA A 151 1.90 4.83 -14.20
CA ALA A 151 2.32 6.11 -13.64
C ALA A 151 3.78 6.11 -13.13
N TRP A 152 4.27 4.95 -12.65
CA TRP A 152 5.57 4.81 -12.00
C TRP A 152 6.48 3.73 -12.60
N GLY A 153 6.04 3.07 -13.67
CA GLY A 153 6.83 2.01 -14.29
C GLY A 153 8.24 2.43 -14.68
N GLY A 154 8.42 3.68 -15.08
CA GLY A 154 9.72 4.26 -15.44
C GLY A 154 10.69 4.49 -14.28
N LEU A 155 10.24 4.34 -13.03
CA LEU A 155 11.12 4.43 -11.85
C LEU A 155 12.12 3.27 -11.75
N TYR A 156 11.91 2.20 -12.51
CA TYR A 156 12.80 1.04 -12.54
C TYR A 156 13.02 0.56 -14.00
N ALA A 157 12.57 -0.63 -14.37
CA ALA A 157 12.82 -1.20 -15.72
C ALA A 157 11.71 -0.93 -16.74
N GLY A 158 10.56 -0.47 -16.29
CA GLY A 158 9.38 -0.30 -17.11
C GLY A 158 9.30 1.05 -17.83
N GLY A 159 8.08 1.49 -18.05
CA GLY A 159 7.77 2.80 -18.63
C GLY A 159 6.27 2.92 -18.81
N GLY A 160 5.66 3.84 -18.07
CA GLY A 160 4.22 4.03 -18.04
C GLY A 160 3.70 4.87 -19.20
N TRP A 161 2.53 4.52 -19.71
CA TRP A 161 1.87 5.35 -20.73
C TRP A 161 1.33 6.67 -20.17
N LEU A 162 0.87 6.67 -18.91
CA LEU A 162 0.46 7.91 -18.22
C LEU A 162 1.68 8.82 -17.97
N GLU A 163 2.80 8.24 -17.52
CA GLU A 163 4.05 8.95 -17.32
C GLU A 163 4.51 9.63 -18.62
N LYS A 164 4.44 8.92 -19.77
CA LYS A 164 4.76 9.47 -21.09
C LYS A 164 3.84 10.61 -21.53
N LEU A 165 2.61 10.67 -21.02
CA LEU A 165 1.68 11.78 -21.23
C LEU A 165 1.92 12.96 -20.28
N GLY A 166 2.93 12.87 -19.39
CA GLY A 166 3.24 13.92 -18.43
C GLY A 166 2.44 13.83 -17.12
N PHE A 167 1.81 12.70 -16.83
CA PHE A 167 1.16 12.48 -15.53
C PHE A 167 2.21 12.40 -14.43
N LEU A 168 2.01 13.20 -13.39
CA LEU A 168 2.91 13.26 -12.24
C LEU A 168 2.17 12.82 -10.97
N ASP A 169 2.68 11.79 -10.35
CA ASP A 169 2.31 11.37 -9.00
C ASP A 169 3.58 11.24 -8.18
N PHE A 170 3.84 12.19 -7.28
CA PHE A 170 5.08 12.26 -6.52
C PHE A 170 5.18 11.14 -5.49
N ALA A 171 4.15 10.96 -4.68
CA ALA A 171 4.18 10.06 -3.52
C ALA A 171 2.94 9.15 -3.39
N GLY A 172 2.20 8.92 -4.47
CA GLY A 172 1.07 7.99 -4.42
C GLY A 172 -0.29 8.62 -4.11
N SER A 173 -0.46 9.92 -4.36
CA SER A 173 -1.80 10.53 -4.27
C SER A 173 -2.81 9.78 -5.11
N THR A 174 -2.41 9.33 -6.30
CA THR A 174 -3.25 8.54 -7.19
C THR A 174 -2.91 7.06 -7.09
N VAL A 175 -1.64 6.68 -7.23
CA VAL A 175 -1.18 5.28 -7.27
C VAL A 175 -1.53 4.52 -6.00
N VAL A 176 -1.46 5.16 -4.83
CA VAL A 176 -1.81 4.53 -3.54
C VAL A 176 -3.22 4.93 -3.10
N HIS A 177 -3.44 6.23 -2.89
CA HIS A 177 -4.63 6.72 -2.20
C HIS A 177 -5.87 6.73 -3.09
N SER A 178 -5.77 7.12 -4.36
CA SER A 178 -6.92 7.09 -5.25
C SER A 178 -7.33 5.67 -5.61
N ILE A 179 -6.39 4.76 -5.87
CA ILE A 179 -6.70 3.34 -6.09
C ILE A 179 -7.38 2.74 -4.85
N GLY A 180 -6.79 2.94 -3.66
CA GLY A 180 -7.40 2.51 -2.40
C GLY A 180 -8.79 3.11 -2.21
N GLY A 181 -8.97 4.40 -2.49
CA GLY A 181 -10.23 5.10 -2.38
C GLY A 181 -11.31 4.58 -3.33
N TRP A 182 -11.01 4.36 -4.61
CA TRP A 182 -11.95 3.79 -5.58
C TRP A 182 -12.30 2.33 -5.25
N ALA A 183 -11.32 1.53 -4.85
CA ALA A 183 -11.57 0.17 -4.39
C ALA A 183 -12.41 0.14 -3.11
N ALA A 184 -12.19 1.09 -2.19
CA ALA A 184 -13.00 1.29 -0.98
C ALA A 184 -14.44 1.66 -1.32
N LEU A 185 -14.65 2.56 -2.28
CA LEU A 185 -15.99 2.93 -2.77
C LEU A 185 -16.71 1.72 -3.36
N ALA A 186 -16.07 1.00 -4.28
CA ALA A 186 -16.64 -0.21 -4.86
C ALA A 186 -16.96 -1.27 -3.80
N GLY A 187 -16.05 -1.51 -2.87
CA GLY A 187 -16.26 -2.41 -1.74
C GLY A 187 -17.44 -1.99 -0.87
N ALA A 188 -17.52 -0.70 -0.51
CA ALA A 188 -18.63 -0.17 0.29
C ALA A 188 -20.00 -0.31 -0.40
N MET A 189 -20.05 -0.10 -1.72
CA MET A 189 -21.26 -0.29 -2.53
C MET A 189 -21.71 -1.76 -2.54
N VAL A 190 -20.77 -2.70 -2.69
CA VAL A 190 -21.07 -4.14 -2.73
C VAL A 190 -21.53 -4.67 -1.38
N VAL A 191 -20.86 -4.30 -0.27
CA VAL A 191 -21.21 -4.83 1.06
C VAL A 191 -22.39 -4.08 1.71
N GLY A 192 -22.75 -2.93 1.20
CA GLY A 192 -23.87 -2.12 1.68
C GLY A 192 -23.66 -1.51 3.08
N ALA A 193 -24.74 -1.14 3.74
CA ALA A 193 -24.69 -0.49 5.04
C ALA A 193 -24.41 -1.47 6.20
N ARG A 194 -23.79 -0.95 7.27
CA ARG A 194 -23.60 -1.72 8.52
C ARG A 194 -24.96 -2.07 9.16
N LYS A 195 -25.07 -3.28 9.71
CA LYS A 195 -26.28 -3.71 10.42
C LYS A 195 -26.62 -2.73 11.53
N GLY A 196 -27.88 -2.26 11.53
CA GLY A 196 -28.38 -1.27 12.48
C GLY A 196 -28.08 0.18 12.11
N LYS A 197 -27.48 0.47 10.92
CA LYS A 197 -27.28 1.84 10.45
C LYS A 197 -28.60 2.49 10.03
N TYR A 198 -29.46 1.75 9.37
CA TYR A 198 -30.80 2.20 8.98
C TYR A 198 -31.82 1.30 9.69
N LEU A 199 -32.75 1.93 10.40
CA LEU A 199 -33.81 1.24 11.15
C LEU A 199 -35.05 1.04 10.27
N PRO A 200 -35.94 0.08 10.61
CA PRO A 200 -37.16 -0.15 9.83
C PRO A 200 -38.09 1.07 9.73
N ASP A 201 -38.02 1.98 10.68
CA ASP A 201 -38.80 3.23 10.73
C ASP A 201 -38.17 4.38 9.94
N GLY A 202 -37.10 4.12 9.17
CA GLY A 202 -36.40 5.11 8.36
C GLY A 202 -35.40 5.96 9.13
N ARG A 203 -35.30 5.84 10.44
CA ARG A 203 -34.30 6.56 11.25
C ARG A 203 -32.91 5.94 11.10
N MET A 204 -31.88 6.74 11.33
CA MET A 204 -30.50 6.28 11.42
C MET A 204 -30.20 5.78 12.83
N GLY A 205 -29.74 4.53 12.93
CA GLY A 205 -29.21 3.98 14.17
C GLY A 205 -27.86 4.56 14.52
N LEU A 206 -27.62 4.83 15.78
CA LEU A 206 -26.33 5.27 16.30
C LEU A 206 -25.35 4.10 16.35
N ILE A 207 -24.23 4.22 15.65
CA ILE A 207 -23.10 3.28 15.74
C ILE A 207 -21.90 4.08 16.27
N SER A 208 -21.76 4.09 17.59
CA SER A 208 -20.70 4.85 18.24
C SER A 208 -19.34 4.15 18.11
N PRO A 209 -18.25 4.93 17.91
CA PRO A 209 -16.89 4.42 18.06
C PRO A 209 -16.66 3.96 19.50
N HIS A 210 -15.84 2.92 19.69
CA HIS A 210 -15.61 2.43 21.06
C HIS A 210 -14.45 3.15 21.78
N ASN A 211 -13.50 3.70 21.05
CA ASN A 211 -12.32 4.33 21.64
C ASN A 211 -11.75 5.46 20.75
N VAL A 212 -12.33 6.65 20.87
CA VAL A 212 -11.89 7.82 20.11
C VAL A 212 -10.41 8.20 20.39
N PRO A 213 -9.90 8.16 21.65
CA PRO A 213 -8.49 8.39 21.92
C PRO A 213 -7.55 7.44 21.18
N MET A 214 -7.91 6.16 21.05
CA MET A 214 -7.15 5.19 20.25
C MET A 214 -7.11 5.62 18.78
N GLY A 215 -8.25 6.03 18.23
CA GLY A 215 -8.32 6.56 16.88
C GLY A 215 -7.43 7.79 16.67
N ALA A 216 -7.46 8.73 17.61
CA ALA A 216 -6.62 9.93 17.58
C ALA A 216 -5.12 9.59 17.65
N LEU A 217 -4.72 8.62 18.49
CA LEU A 217 -3.33 8.14 18.54
C LEU A 217 -2.91 7.54 17.18
N GLY A 218 -3.80 6.77 16.55
CA GLY A 218 -3.54 6.25 15.22
C GLY A 218 -3.28 7.34 14.18
N VAL A 219 -4.02 8.47 14.24
CA VAL A 219 -3.78 9.62 13.36
C VAL A 219 -2.38 10.22 13.57
N PHE A 220 -1.90 10.35 14.82
CA PHE A 220 -0.54 10.84 15.07
C PHE A 220 0.52 9.90 14.52
N ILE A 221 0.31 8.59 14.60
CA ILE A 221 1.23 7.59 14.03
C ILE A 221 1.23 7.70 12.49
N LEU A 222 0.06 7.84 11.87
CA LEU A 222 -0.02 8.07 10.42
C LEU A 222 0.70 9.35 10.02
N TRP A 223 0.51 10.42 10.77
CA TRP A 223 1.17 11.70 10.51
C TRP A 223 2.70 11.57 10.58
N LEU A 224 3.23 10.91 11.62
CA LEU A 224 4.67 10.64 11.71
C LEU A 224 5.15 9.81 10.50
N GLY A 225 4.44 8.75 10.15
CA GLY A 225 4.80 7.90 9.00
C GLY A 225 4.76 8.65 7.66
N TRP A 226 3.94 9.69 7.55
CA TRP A 226 3.83 10.50 6.33
C TRP A 226 5.10 11.29 6.00
N PHE A 227 5.92 11.62 6.99
CA PHE A 227 7.26 12.18 6.73
C PHE A 227 8.15 11.18 5.97
N GLY A 228 8.02 9.88 6.25
CA GLY A 228 8.67 8.84 5.46
C GLY A 228 8.00 8.61 4.10
N PHE A 229 6.67 8.63 4.07
CA PHE A 229 5.89 8.42 2.85
C PHE A 229 6.26 9.44 1.77
N ASN A 230 6.23 10.71 2.08
CA ASN A 230 6.60 11.77 1.13
C ASN A 230 8.11 12.01 1.07
N GLY A 231 8.81 11.99 2.20
CA GLY A 231 10.24 12.25 2.24
C GLY A 231 11.10 11.17 1.59
N GLY A 232 10.59 9.94 1.49
CA GLY A 232 11.24 8.84 0.76
C GLY A 232 10.92 8.80 -0.74
N SER A 233 9.87 9.50 -1.14
CA SER A 233 9.46 9.56 -2.54
C SER A 233 10.21 10.66 -3.27
#